data_f1da3d9c4f99d1dd5bb4c7b81ab5712d
#
_entry.id   f1da3d9c4f99d1dd5bb4c7b81ab5712d
#
_cell.length_a   1.000
_cell.length_b   1.000
_cell.length_c   1.000
_cell.angle_alpha   90.00
_cell.angle_beta   90.00
_cell.angle_gamma   90.00
#
_symmetry.space_group_name_H-M   'P 1'
#
loop_
_entity.id
_entity.type
_entity.pdbx_description
1 polymer ?
#
loop_
_entity_poly.entity_id
_entity_poly.type
_entity_poly.pdbx_seq_one_letter_code
_entity_poly.pdbx_strand_id
1 'polypeptide(L)'
;MKSQFDRTTPYEVRTAQRPSNMKWQRYTPFAPIELPDRTWPAKVITQAPRWCAVDLRDGNQALIDPMTPARKLRMFNLLVAMGYKEIEVGFPSASQTDFDFVRLLIDDNLIPDDVVIQVLTQSREQLIERTFESIKGAKQAIVHLYNSTSTLQRRVVFGLDKPGIIDIAVHGAQLCKKFADEIARETDVYFEYSPESYTGTELEFAVEICDAVTDVWQPTPDHKVILNLPATIEMSTPNIYADSIEWMSRNLARRDSVIISLHPHNDRGTAVAASELGYLAGADRIEGCLFGNGERTGNVCLVTLGMNLFSQGIDPQIDFSNIDDVRRTVEYCNQIPVNERHPYGGDLVYTAFSGSHQDAINKGLKVMEADALAAGVPVADSMWAVPYLPIDPKDVGRTYEAVIRVNSQSGKGGVAYIMRTEHKLELPRRLQIEFSQVIQQVTESEGGEVSAEEMWATFSAEYLPDPSAPWGRFALRSVKQESDVDGDTSVHVVISDDGDEFALDGSGNGPVAAFCNALAQHGVDVRVLDYHEHAMSAGGDAKAAAYLECTVGDRVLWGVGIDPSITTASLKAIISAVNRAVRS
;
A
#
# COMPACT_ATOMS: atom_id res chain seq x y z
N MET A 1 -32.78 -41.04 -17.24
CA MET A 1 -33.86 -40.08 -16.91
C MET A 1 -33.37 -38.68 -17.31
N LYS A 2 -33.90 -38.13 -18.41
CA LYS A 2 -33.64 -36.74 -18.80
C LYS A 2 -34.52 -35.87 -17.90
N SER A 3 -33.91 -35.04 -17.05
CA SER A 3 -34.68 -34.02 -16.32
C SER A 3 -35.31 -33.06 -17.35
N GLN A 4 -36.62 -33.09 -17.46
CA GLN A 4 -37.36 -32.06 -18.15
C GLN A 4 -37.19 -30.77 -17.34
N PHE A 5 -36.29 -29.89 -17.73
CA PHE A 5 -36.31 -28.52 -17.29
C PHE A 5 -37.56 -27.87 -17.90
N ASP A 6 -38.55 -27.59 -17.08
CA ASP A 6 -39.69 -26.80 -17.47
C ASP A 6 -39.23 -25.40 -17.89
N ARG A 7 -39.18 -25.13 -19.18
CA ARG A 7 -38.78 -23.87 -19.78
C ARG A 7 -39.86 -22.80 -19.72
N THR A 8 -41.00 -23.10 -19.13
CA THR A 8 -42.15 -22.18 -19.08
C THR A 8 -42.17 -21.29 -17.85
N THR A 9 -41.31 -21.55 -16.83
CA THR A 9 -41.22 -20.69 -15.66
C THR A 9 -40.29 -19.51 -15.96
N PRO A 10 -40.76 -18.27 -15.81
CA PRO A 10 -39.91 -17.10 -16.04
C PRO A 10 -38.63 -17.18 -15.21
N TYR A 11 -37.50 -16.85 -15.80
CA TYR A 11 -36.16 -16.86 -15.15
C TYR A 11 -36.15 -16.05 -13.84
N GLU A 12 -36.85 -14.92 -13.82
CA GLU A 12 -37.00 -13.99 -12.70
C GLU A 12 -37.57 -14.66 -11.44
N VAL A 13 -38.49 -15.60 -11.58
CA VAL A 13 -39.11 -16.29 -10.43
C VAL A 13 -38.14 -17.25 -9.74
N ARG A 14 -37.18 -17.81 -10.47
CA ARG A 14 -36.20 -18.80 -9.94
C ARG A 14 -34.98 -18.15 -9.30
N THR A 15 -34.69 -16.90 -9.64
CA THR A 15 -33.48 -16.19 -9.18
C THR A 15 -33.79 -15.04 -8.22
N ALA A 16 -35.04 -14.82 -7.85
CA ALA A 16 -35.43 -13.77 -6.91
C ALA A 16 -34.80 -14.03 -5.54
N GLN A 17 -33.99 -13.08 -5.08
CA GLN A 17 -33.41 -13.12 -3.74
C GLN A 17 -34.51 -12.88 -2.71
N ARG A 18 -34.40 -13.56 -1.55
CA ARG A 18 -35.29 -13.32 -0.43
C ARG A 18 -34.89 -12.02 0.28
N PRO A 19 -35.85 -11.27 0.84
CA PRO A 19 -35.55 -10.12 1.69
C PRO A 19 -34.59 -10.52 2.83
N SER A 20 -33.63 -9.65 3.13
CA SER A 20 -32.72 -9.88 4.26
C SER A 20 -33.40 -9.57 5.60
N ASN A 21 -32.87 -10.14 6.69
CA ASN A 21 -33.31 -9.81 8.05
C ASN A 21 -32.65 -8.53 8.60
N MET A 22 -31.89 -7.80 7.77
CA MET A 22 -31.23 -6.56 8.17
C MET A 22 -32.27 -5.44 8.34
N LYS A 23 -32.04 -4.55 9.30
CA LYS A 23 -32.94 -3.42 9.62
C LYS A 23 -32.71 -2.23 8.69
N TRP A 24 -32.74 -2.43 7.38
CA TRP A 24 -32.51 -1.41 6.35
C TRP A 24 -33.54 -0.28 6.38
N GLN A 25 -34.74 -0.50 6.93
CA GLN A 25 -35.79 0.51 7.08
C GLN A 25 -35.41 1.67 8.01
N ARG A 26 -34.31 1.56 8.76
CA ARG A 26 -33.77 2.64 9.60
C ARG A 26 -33.03 3.71 8.80
N TYR A 27 -32.72 3.43 7.55
CA TYR A 27 -31.90 4.30 6.70
C TYR A 27 -32.78 4.89 5.59
N THR A 28 -32.57 6.19 5.33
CA THR A 28 -33.31 6.93 4.31
C THR A 28 -32.42 7.09 3.08
N PRO A 29 -32.91 6.81 1.86
CA PRO A 29 -32.18 7.12 0.64
C PRO A 29 -31.82 8.59 0.57
N PHE A 30 -30.62 8.88 0.08
CA PHE A 30 -30.22 10.26 -0.20
C PHE A 30 -31.05 10.79 -1.37
N ALA A 31 -31.60 12.00 -1.22
CA ALA A 31 -32.41 12.61 -2.26
C ALA A 31 -31.56 12.98 -3.49
N PRO A 32 -32.02 12.74 -4.71
CA PRO A 32 -31.35 13.25 -5.90
C PRO A 32 -31.37 14.78 -5.92
N ILE A 33 -30.39 15.38 -6.59
CA ILE A 33 -30.32 16.81 -6.81
C ILE A 33 -31.04 17.14 -8.12
N GLU A 34 -31.94 18.11 -8.10
CA GLU A 34 -32.62 18.60 -9.28
C GLU A 34 -31.67 19.44 -10.15
N LEU A 35 -31.01 18.77 -11.10
CA LEU A 35 -30.11 19.37 -12.08
C LEU A 35 -30.39 18.77 -13.46
N PRO A 36 -31.56 19.09 -14.10
CA PRO A 36 -31.97 18.45 -15.34
C PRO A 36 -31.06 18.76 -16.54
N ASP A 37 -30.37 19.89 -16.49
CA ASP A 37 -29.45 20.43 -17.50
C ASP A 37 -27.97 20.21 -17.14
N ARG A 38 -27.68 19.19 -16.31
CA ARG A 38 -26.29 18.87 -15.91
C ARG A 38 -25.40 18.65 -17.12
N THR A 39 -24.18 19.15 -17.05
CA THR A 39 -23.21 19.09 -18.16
C THR A 39 -22.06 18.13 -17.93
N TRP A 40 -21.76 17.80 -16.66
CA TRP A 40 -20.59 17.02 -16.29
C TRP A 40 -20.51 15.63 -16.94
N PRO A 41 -21.62 14.87 -17.18
CA PRO A 41 -21.50 13.53 -17.77
C PRO A 41 -20.98 13.52 -19.22
N ALA A 42 -21.06 14.65 -19.91
CA ALA A 42 -20.58 14.77 -21.29
C ALA A 42 -19.13 15.29 -21.37
N LYS A 43 -18.52 15.65 -20.22
CA LYS A 43 -17.15 16.16 -20.19
C LYS A 43 -16.13 15.02 -20.14
N VAL A 44 -14.91 15.33 -20.54
CA VAL A 44 -13.74 14.43 -20.49
C VAL A 44 -12.63 15.12 -19.70
N ILE A 45 -11.97 14.38 -18.84
CA ILE A 45 -10.76 14.89 -18.14
C ILE A 45 -9.63 14.96 -19.16
N THR A 46 -8.98 16.11 -19.26
CA THR A 46 -7.88 16.36 -20.19
C THR A 46 -6.57 16.79 -19.52
N GLN A 47 -6.63 17.07 -18.22
CA GLN A 47 -5.47 17.46 -17.40
C GLN A 47 -5.67 16.99 -15.96
N ALA A 48 -4.58 16.93 -15.20
CA ALA A 48 -4.63 16.65 -13.78
C ALA A 48 -5.27 17.82 -12.99
N PRO A 49 -5.99 17.55 -11.88
CA PRO A 49 -6.38 18.58 -10.94
C PRO A 49 -5.16 19.11 -10.17
N ARG A 50 -5.34 20.21 -9.44
CA ARG A 50 -4.41 20.54 -8.36
C ARG A 50 -4.52 19.47 -7.27
N TRP A 51 -3.38 18.96 -6.82
CA TRP A 51 -3.33 17.93 -5.79
C TRP A 51 -2.95 18.52 -4.44
N CYS A 52 -3.66 18.14 -3.39
CA CYS A 52 -3.24 18.37 -2.03
C CYS A 52 -3.12 17.04 -1.28
N ALA A 53 -1.92 16.74 -0.78
CA ALA A 53 -1.69 15.56 0.05
C ALA A 53 -1.99 15.89 1.52
N VAL A 54 -2.93 15.15 2.13
CA VAL A 54 -3.35 15.35 3.52
C VAL A 54 -2.89 14.22 4.44
N ASP A 55 -1.93 13.41 4.01
CA ASP A 55 -1.36 12.28 4.75
C ASP A 55 -0.85 12.67 6.14
N LEU A 56 -0.24 13.86 6.26
CA LEU A 56 0.40 14.35 7.49
C LEU A 56 -0.59 15.00 8.47
N ARG A 57 -1.81 15.29 8.04
CA ARG A 57 -2.87 15.80 8.91
C ARG A 57 -4.00 14.78 9.04
N ASP A 58 -4.85 14.62 8.04
CA ASP A 58 -6.04 13.77 8.11
C ASP A 58 -5.68 12.28 8.14
N GLY A 59 -4.69 11.90 7.33
CA GLY A 59 -4.12 10.56 7.37
C GLY A 59 -3.48 10.23 8.73
N ASN A 60 -2.67 11.15 9.27
CA ASN A 60 -1.99 10.96 10.55
C ASN A 60 -2.97 10.96 11.75
N GLN A 61 -4.01 11.80 11.70
CA GLN A 61 -5.03 11.88 12.74
C GLN A 61 -5.74 10.55 13.00
N ALA A 62 -5.87 9.73 11.96
CA ALA A 62 -6.58 8.46 12.00
C ALA A 62 -5.70 7.26 12.44
N LEU A 63 -4.41 7.46 12.67
CA LEU A 63 -3.48 6.40 13.05
C LEU A 63 -3.63 6.04 14.53
N ILE A 64 -3.62 4.74 14.84
CA ILE A 64 -3.55 4.25 16.23
C ILE A 64 -2.23 4.68 16.88
N ASP A 65 -1.13 4.66 16.11
CA ASP A 65 0.18 5.20 16.49
C ASP A 65 0.53 6.38 15.58
N PRO A 66 0.17 7.63 15.96
CA PRO A 66 0.46 8.81 15.16
C PRO A 66 1.95 8.94 14.83
N MET A 67 2.24 9.50 13.68
CA MET A 67 3.62 9.62 13.21
C MET A 67 4.47 10.45 14.16
N THR A 68 5.64 9.92 14.51
CA THR A 68 6.72 10.70 15.15
C THR A 68 7.22 11.79 14.21
N PRO A 69 7.90 12.85 14.70
CA PRO A 69 8.48 13.88 13.84
C PRO A 69 9.38 13.31 12.72
N ALA A 70 10.13 12.24 13.01
CA ALA A 70 10.97 11.57 12.02
C ALA A 70 10.15 10.89 10.91
N ARG A 71 9.05 10.20 11.26
CA ARG A 71 8.14 9.60 10.28
C ARG A 71 7.40 10.67 9.48
N LYS A 72 6.97 11.77 10.13
CA LYS A 72 6.37 12.93 9.45
C LYS A 72 7.32 13.54 8.43
N LEU A 73 8.57 13.76 8.80
CA LEU A 73 9.58 14.32 7.89
C LEU A 73 9.86 13.37 6.72
N ARG A 74 9.93 12.06 6.96
CA ARG A 74 10.09 11.07 5.89
C ARG A 74 8.92 11.10 4.92
N MET A 75 7.68 11.17 5.40
CA MET A 75 6.49 11.30 4.56
C MET A 75 6.49 12.63 3.78
N PHE A 76 6.82 13.74 4.43
CA PHE A 76 6.93 15.04 3.77
C PHE A 76 7.93 15.00 2.61
N ASN A 77 9.11 14.46 2.85
CA ASN A 77 10.15 14.33 1.82
C ASN A 77 9.72 13.43 0.65
N LEU A 78 8.98 12.35 0.94
CA LEU A 78 8.39 11.51 -0.11
C LEU A 78 7.41 12.30 -0.96
N LEU A 79 6.46 13.01 -0.35
CA LEU A 79 5.45 13.80 -1.06
C LEU A 79 6.08 14.87 -1.95
N VAL A 80 7.10 15.58 -1.42
CA VAL A 80 7.88 16.56 -2.20
C VAL A 80 8.60 15.91 -3.38
N ALA A 81 9.27 14.77 -3.14
CA ALA A 81 10.00 14.04 -4.18
C ALA A 81 9.06 13.51 -5.29
N MET A 82 7.83 13.11 -4.94
CA MET A 82 6.81 12.70 -5.91
C MET A 82 6.24 13.87 -6.73
N GLY A 83 6.45 15.12 -6.31
CA GLY A 83 6.00 16.31 -7.04
C GLY A 83 4.76 17.01 -6.46
N TYR A 84 4.26 16.63 -5.30
CA TYR A 84 3.16 17.36 -4.65
C TYR A 84 3.58 18.78 -4.32
N LYS A 85 2.70 19.74 -4.64
CA LYS A 85 2.94 21.19 -4.45
C LYS A 85 2.13 21.78 -3.30
N GLU A 86 1.06 21.12 -2.87
CA GLU A 86 0.28 21.50 -1.72
C GLU A 86 0.23 20.29 -0.76
N ILE A 87 0.68 20.49 0.49
CA ILE A 87 0.79 19.44 1.50
C ILE A 87 0.24 19.95 2.82
N GLU A 88 -0.83 19.31 3.33
CA GLU A 88 -1.38 19.63 4.64
C GLU A 88 -0.58 18.91 5.74
N VAL A 89 0.23 19.69 6.48
CA VAL A 89 1.28 19.17 7.34
C VAL A 89 0.86 18.94 8.80
N GLY A 90 -0.30 19.46 9.19
CA GLY A 90 -0.80 19.21 10.54
C GLY A 90 -1.93 20.15 11.00
N PHE A 91 -2.33 19.94 12.25
CA PHE A 91 -3.26 20.78 13.01
C PHE A 91 -2.53 21.40 14.21
N PRO A 92 -1.72 22.45 13.98
CA PRO A 92 -0.77 22.97 14.98
C PRO A 92 -1.41 23.50 16.26
N SER A 93 -2.66 23.91 16.21
CA SER A 93 -3.37 24.38 17.40
C SER A 93 -3.98 23.23 18.23
N ALA A 94 -4.13 22.03 17.67
CA ALA A 94 -4.65 20.86 18.39
C ALA A 94 -3.56 20.01 19.04
N SER A 95 -2.33 20.07 18.52
CA SER A 95 -1.22 19.19 18.95
C SER A 95 0.10 19.96 18.99
N GLN A 96 0.82 19.86 20.11
CA GLN A 96 2.18 20.41 20.20
C GLN A 96 3.12 19.76 19.22
N THR A 97 2.99 18.45 18.99
CA THR A 97 3.79 17.73 17.99
C THR A 97 3.60 18.29 16.58
N ASP A 98 2.36 18.63 16.21
CA ASP A 98 2.08 19.24 14.92
C ASP A 98 2.62 20.67 14.83
N PHE A 99 2.48 21.46 15.91
CA PHE A 99 3.08 22.78 15.98
C PHE A 99 4.60 22.72 15.80
N ASP A 100 5.27 21.87 16.55
CA ASP A 100 6.72 21.71 16.50
C ASP A 100 7.19 21.19 15.13
N PHE A 101 6.39 20.34 14.49
CA PHE A 101 6.68 19.87 13.13
C PHE A 101 6.58 20.98 12.08
N VAL A 102 5.55 21.82 12.15
CA VAL A 102 5.43 22.99 11.27
C VAL A 102 6.63 23.92 11.46
N ARG A 103 7.01 24.19 12.73
CA ARG A 103 8.20 24.99 13.03
C ARG A 103 9.48 24.35 12.51
N LEU A 104 9.67 23.04 12.69
CA LEU A 104 10.81 22.32 12.15
C LEU A 104 10.96 22.52 10.62
N LEU A 105 9.86 22.39 9.88
CA LEU A 105 9.88 22.58 8.42
C LEU A 105 10.32 24.00 8.03
N ILE A 106 9.89 25.01 8.80
CA ILE A 106 10.18 26.42 8.51
C ILE A 106 11.56 26.81 9.02
N ASP A 107 11.88 26.50 10.27
CA ASP A 107 13.11 26.95 10.94
C ASP A 107 14.36 26.29 10.33
N ASP A 108 14.26 25.05 9.88
CA ASP A 108 15.34 24.31 9.21
C ASP A 108 15.31 24.49 7.67
N ASN A 109 14.43 25.36 7.15
CA ASN A 109 14.28 25.65 5.71
C ASN A 109 14.10 24.38 4.85
N LEU A 110 13.21 23.48 5.27
CA LEU A 110 12.97 22.19 4.62
C LEU A 110 11.88 22.23 3.54
N ILE A 111 11.18 23.36 3.39
CA ILE A 111 10.10 23.56 2.42
C ILE A 111 10.70 24.09 1.12
N PRO A 112 10.61 23.34 -0.01
CA PRO A 112 11.02 23.85 -1.31
C PRO A 112 10.26 25.12 -1.73
N ASP A 113 10.88 25.97 -2.50
CA ASP A 113 10.32 27.26 -2.94
C ASP A 113 8.99 27.17 -3.70
N ASP A 114 8.75 26.01 -4.33
CA ASP A 114 7.58 25.70 -5.14
C ASP A 114 6.54 24.82 -4.43
N VAL A 115 6.71 24.61 -3.13
CA VAL A 115 5.79 23.84 -2.27
C VAL A 115 5.10 24.78 -1.27
N VAL A 116 3.80 24.65 -1.15
CA VAL A 116 2.97 25.38 -0.18
C VAL A 116 2.52 24.41 0.92
N ILE A 117 2.85 24.71 2.16
CA ILE A 117 2.31 23.97 3.30
C ILE A 117 0.90 24.45 3.63
N GLN A 118 0.04 23.51 4.01
CA GLN A 118 -1.31 23.78 4.50
C GLN A 118 -1.41 23.40 5.98
N VAL A 119 -2.12 24.20 6.77
CA VAL A 119 -2.37 23.95 8.19
C VAL A 119 -3.84 24.14 8.51
N LEU A 120 -4.41 23.19 9.28
CA LEU A 120 -5.81 23.20 9.66
C LEU A 120 -6.04 24.06 10.91
N THR A 121 -7.16 24.76 10.97
CA THR A 121 -7.64 25.43 12.18
C THR A 121 -9.16 25.41 12.28
N GLN A 122 -9.67 25.18 13.47
CA GLN A 122 -11.09 25.33 13.77
C GLN A 122 -11.43 26.80 13.98
N SER A 123 -12.65 27.21 13.66
CA SER A 123 -13.13 28.59 13.85
C SER A 123 -13.29 28.97 15.33
N ARG A 124 -12.17 29.16 16.03
CA ARG A 124 -12.04 29.63 17.42
C ARG A 124 -10.79 30.50 17.54
N GLU A 125 -10.92 31.69 18.12
CA GLU A 125 -9.87 32.71 18.16
C GLU A 125 -8.51 32.16 18.61
N GLN A 126 -8.45 31.48 19.75
CA GLN A 126 -7.21 30.96 20.31
C GLN A 126 -6.54 29.91 19.40
N LEU A 127 -7.35 29.07 18.70
CA LEU A 127 -6.83 28.07 17.79
C LEU A 127 -6.31 28.71 16.50
N ILE A 128 -7.01 29.71 15.98
CA ILE A 128 -6.57 30.46 14.80
C ILE A 128 -5.27 31.21 15.11
N GLU A 129 -5.19 31.94 16.23
CA GLU A 129 -3.98 32.64 16.67
C GLU A 129 -2.78 31.69 16.73
N ARG A 130 -2.95 30.55 17.41
CA ARG A 130 -1.90 29.51 17.54
C ARG A 130 -1.47 28.95 16.19
N THR A 131 -2.40 28.81 15.24
CA THR A 131 -2.11 28.37 13.88
C THR A 131 -1.24 29.39 13.14
N PHE A 132 -1.55 30.69 13.24
CA PHE A 132 -0.72 31.73 12.64
C PHE A 132 0.66 31.85 13.28
N GLU A 133 0.78 31.64 14.60
CA GLU A 133 2.09 31.54 15.26
C GLU A 133 2.96 30.42 14.65
N SER A 134 2.33 29.28 14.29
CA SER A 134 3.07 28.14 13.73
C SER A 134 3.65 28.40 12.35
N ILE A 135 2.99 29.19 11.51
CA ILE A 135 3.42 29.47 10.13
C ILE A 135 4.28 30.72 9.97
N LYS A 136 4.52 31.45 11.08
CA LYS A 136 5.32 32.69 11.05
C LYS A 136 6.69 32.44 10.42
N GLY A 137 7.03 33.24 9.40
CA GLY A 137 8.30 33.14 8.68
C GLY A 137 8.31 32.10 7.55
N ALA A 138 7.21 31.38 7.30
CA ALA A 138 7.07 30.62 6.07
C ALA A 138 7.01 31.58 4.86
N LYS A 139 7.56 31.18 3.71
CA LYS A 139 7.45 31.95 2.48
C LYS A 139 6.00 32.09 2.03
N GLN A 140 5.29 30.97 2.04
CA GLN A 140 3.87 30.87 1.68
C GLN A 140 3.19 29.77 2.49
N ALA A 141 1.91 29.93 2.80
CA ALA A 141 1.12 28.93 3.52
C ALA A 141 -0.37 29.04 3.20
N ILE A 142 -1.08 27.92 3.21
CA ILE A 142 -2.54 27.87 3.19
C ILE A 142 -3.03 27.68 4.62
N VAL A 143 -3.91 28.56 5.09
CA VAL A 143 -4.61 28.42 6.36
C VAL A 143 -6.03 27.91 6.08
N HIS A 144 -6.26 26.66 6.49
CA HIS A 144 -7.49 25.92 6.25
C HIS A 144 -8.43 26.08 7.46
N LEU A 145 -9.38 26.99 7.34
CA LEU A 145 -10.42 27.24 8.33
C LEU A 145 -11.61 26.30 8.14
N TYR A 146 -12.15 25.72 9.21
CA TYR A 146 -13.36 24.92 9.13
C TYR A 146 -14.32 25.14 10.30
N ASN A 147 -15.59 24.91 10.06
CA ASN A 147 -16.61 24.64 11.06
C ASN A 147 -17.71 23.75 10.46
N SER A 148 -18.36 22.95 11.32
CA SER A 148 -19.40 22.02 10.87
C SER A 148 -20.71 22.74 10.51
N THR A 149 -21.33 22.34 9.41
CA THR A 149 -22.50 23.01 8.83
C THR A 149 -23.73 22.12 8.65
N SER A 150 -23.61 20.79 8.80
CA SER A 150 -24.69 19.86 8.53
C SER A 150 -25.91 20.07 9.42
N THR A 151 -27.09 19.72 8.90
CA THR A 151 -28.36 19.80 9.62
C THR A 151 -28.30 19.07 10.97
N LEU A 152 -27.62 17.92 11.02
CA LEU A 152 -27.51 17.12 12.23
C LEU A 152 -26.61 17.79 13.26
N GLN A 153 -25.43 18.29 12.86
CA GLN A 153 -24.49 18.92 13.79
C GLN A 153 -25.00 20.27 14.30
N ARG A 154 -25.66 21.05 13.47
CA ARG A 154 -26.36 22.27 13.92
C ARG A 154 -27.31 21.98 15.08
N ARG A 155 -28.09 20.91 14.96
CA ARG A 155 -29.09 20.51 15.97
C ARG A 155 -28.46 19.89 17.22
N VAL A 156 -27.54 18.93 17.07
CA VAL A 156 -27.10 18.07 18.20
C VAL A 156 -25.79 18.51 18.84
N VAL A 157 -24.93 19.23 18.09
CA VAL A 157 -23.62 19.66 18.58
C VAL A 157 -23.65 21.13 18.99
N PHE A 158 -24.13 22.01 18.10
CA PHE A 158 -24.11 23.45 18.35
C PHE A 158 -25.37 23.96 19.02
N GLY A 159 -26.53 23.36 18.74
CA GLY A 159 -27.83 23.91 19.16
C GLY A 159 -28.12 25.27 18.50
N LEU A 160 -27.58 25.55 17.32
CA LEU A 160 -27.68 26.79 16.59
C LEU A 160 -28.45 26.64 15.28
N ASP A 161 -29.08 27.74 14.86
CA ASP A 161 -29.66 27.87 13.52
C ASP A 161 -28.62 28.28 12.46
N LYS A 162 -29.04 28.45 11.21
CA LYS A 162 -28.17 28.82 10.09
C LYS A 162 -27.40 30.15 10.34
N PRO A 163 -28.05 31.24 10.75
CA PRO A 163 -27.35 32.47 11.08
C PRO A 163 -26.24 32.30 12.12
N GLY A 164 -26.50 31.56 13.21
CA GLY A 164 -25.51 31.35 14.25
C GLY A 164 -24.29 30.53 13.75
N ILE A 165 -24.47 29.63 12.78
CA ILE A 165 -23.36 28.90 12.16
C ILE A 165 -22.59 29.79 11.18
N ILE A 166 -23.26 30.69 10.45
CA ILE A 166 -22.61 31.69 9.59
C ILE A 166 -21.77 32.64 10.45
N ASP A 167 -22.28 33.11 11.60
CA ASP A 167 -21.53 33.97 12.51
C ASP A 167 -20.21 33.34 12.95
N ILE A 168 -20.20 32.01 13.23
CA ILE A 168 -18.98 31.27 13.56
C ILE A 168 -17.98 31.32 12.39
N ALA A 169 -18.43 31.07 11.17
CA ALA A 169 -17.57 31.04 9.98
C ALA A 169 -17.01 32.43 9.65
N VAL A 170 -17.89 33.46 9.65
CA VAL A 170 -17.53 34.86 9.37
C VAL A 170 -16.55 35.39 10.41
N HIS A 171 -16.82 35.15 11.70
CA HIS A 171 -15.91 35.53 12.77
C HIS A 171 -14.52 34.86 12.61
N GLY A 172 -14.48 33.56 12.32
CA GLY A 172 -13.23 32.86 12.03
C GLY A 172 -12.49 33.44 10.83
N ALA A 173 -13.20 33.73 9.75
CA ALA A 173 -12.62 34.36 8.56
C ALA A 173 -12.03 35.75 8.84
N GLN A 174 -12.71 36.58 9.66
CA GLN A 174 -12.20 37.87 10.11
C GLN A 174 -10.93 37.74 10.95
N LEU A 175 -10.89 36.75 11.86
CA LEU A 175 -9.70 36.45 12.66
C LEU A 175 -8.54 35.97 11.81
N CYS A 176 -8.77 35.08 10.82
CA CYS A 176 -7.74 34.68 9.88
C CYS A 176 -7.10 35.87 9.17
N LYS A 177 -7.93 36.82 8.68
CA LYS A 177 -7.43 38.03 8.04
C LYS A 177 -6.64 38.92 9.02
N LYS A 178 -7.18 39.12 10.24
CA LYS A 178 -6.49 39.86 11.30
C LYS A 178 -5.11 39.27 11.62
N PHE A 179 -5.04 38.00 11.88
CA PHE A 179 -3.78 37.36 12.29
C PHE A 179 -2.79 37.19 11.13
N ALA A 180 -3.24 37.08 9.88
CA ALA A 180 -2.36 37.19 8.73
C ALA A 180 -1.60 38.51 8.73
N ASP A 181 -2.32 39.64 8.98
CA ASP A 181 -1.73 40.96 9.03
C ASP A 181 -0.87 41.21 10.30
N GLU A 182 -1.24 40.64 11.45
CA GLU A 182 -0.59 40.91 12.74
C GLU A 182 0.59 39.97 13.02
N ILE A 183 0.47 38.67 12.69
CA ILE A 183 1.43 37.63 13.10
C ILE A 183 2.27 37.14 11.94
N ALA A 184 1.64 36.87 10.78
CA ALA A 184 2.28 36.25 9.61
C ALA A 184 2.52 37.25 8.47
N ARG A 185 2.82 38.49 8.79
CA ARG A 185 2.94 39.62 7.84
C ARG A 185 3.97 39.37 6.71
N GLU A 186 4.98 38.54 6.94
CA GLU A 186 6.03 38.23 5.97
C GLU A 186 5.73 36.95 5.18
N THR A 187 4.62 36.25 5.48
CA THR A 187 4.17 35.05 4.83
C THR A 187 3.09 35.38 3.81
N ASP A 188 3.22 34.88 2.59
CA ASP A 188 2.13 34.93 1.60
C ASP A 188 1.06 33.91 2.00
N VAL A 189 -0.06 34.40 2.57
CA VAL A 189 -1.10 33.56 3.15
C VAL A 189 -2.25 33.39 2.19
N TYR A 190 -2.55 32.16 1.83
CA TYR A 190 -3.77 31.77 1.13
C TYR A 190 -4.80 31.21 2.13
N PHE A 191 -6.07 31.44 1.87
CA PHE A 191 -7.14 30.96 2.72
C PHE A 191 -7.91 29.82 2.08
N GLU A 192 -8.24 28.84 2.90
CA GLU A 192 -9.15 27.76 2.56
C GLU A 192 -10.27 27.71 3.60
N TYR A 193 -11.50 27.47 3.15
CA TYR A 193 -12.66 27.25 4.01
C TYR A 193 -13.36 25.92 3.68
N SER A 194 -13.62 25.13 4.71
CA SER A 194 -14.45 23.94 4.64
C SER A 194 -15.75 24.10 5.43
N PRO A 195 -16.93 24.10 4.80
CA PRO A 195 -18.18 23.79 5.46
C PRO A 195 -18.20 22.29 5.81
N GLU A 196 -17.59 21.92 6.94
CA GLU A 196 -17.44 20.52 7.34
C GLU A 196 -18.77 19.77 7.33
N SER A 197 -18.75 18.51 6.93
CA SER A 197 -19.97 17.72 6.66
C SER A 197 -20.87 18.32 5.56
N TYR A 198 -20.24 18.84 4.50
CA TYR A 198 -20.92 19.43 3.35
C TYR A 198 -22.01 18.51 2.78
N THR A 199 -21.76 17.21 2.66
CA THR A 199 -22.74 16.24 2.15
C THR A 199 -24.01 16.10 3.00
N GLY A 200 -23.98 16.55 4.26
CA GLY A 200 -25.12 16.60 5.17
C GLY A 200 -25.72 18.03 5.33
N THR A 201 -25.27 18.97 4.49
CA THR A 201 -25.67 20.38 4.49
C THR A 201 -26.58 20.66 3.30
N GLU A 202 -27.60 21.49 3.49
CA GLU A 202 -28.45 21.94 2.37
C GLU A 202 -27.60 22.78 1.40
N LEU A 203 -27.74 22.56 0.08
CA LEU A 203 -26.92 23.23 -0.93
C LEU A 203 -27.03 24.75 -0.90
N GLU A 204 -28.23 25.28 -0.72
CA GLU A 204 -28.46 26.71 -0.60
C GLU A 204 -27.75 27.30 0.62
N PHE A 205 -27.71 26.55 1.73
CA PHE A 205 -26.99 26.98 2.93
C PHE A 205 -25.47 26.86 2.75
N ALA A 206 -25.01 25.85 2.02
CA ALA A 206 -23.59 25.72 1.69
C ALA A 206 -23.09 26.90 0.84
N VAL A 207 -23.86 27.36 -0.15
CA VAL A 207 -23.55 28.58 -0.92
C VAL A 207 -23.58 29.81 -0.01
N GLU A 208 -24.65 29.99 0.78
CA GLU A 208 -24.81 31.13 1.66
C GLU A 208 -23.62 31.32 2.60
N ILE A 209 -23.16 30.27 3.27
CA ILE A 209 -22.04 30.33 4.20
C ILE A 209 -20.68 30.50 3.47
N CYS A 210 -20.49 29.84 2.32
CA CYS A 210 -19.28 30.03 1.51
C CYS A 210 -19.17 31.45 0.97
N ASP A 211 -20.28 32.04 0.50
CA ASP A 211 -20.31 33.41 0.02
C ASP A 211 -20.08 34.41 1.17
N ALA A 212 -20.65 34.15 2.36
CA ALA A 212 -20.41 34.99 3.55
C ALA A 212 -18.91 34.98 3.95
N VAL A 213 -18.22 33.87 3.89
CA VAL A 213 -16.78 33.76 4.14
C VAL A 213 -15.98 34.52 3.06
N THR A 214 -16.32 34.29 1.78
CA THR A 214 -15.64 35.01 0.68
C THR A 214 -15.93 36.52 0.70
N ASP A 215 -17.06 36.97 1.28
CA ASP A 215 -17.33 38.37 1.53
C ASP A 215 -16.35 39.00 2.52
N VAL A 216 -15.82 38.25 3.47
CA VAL A 216 -14.77 38.72 4.38
C VAL A 216 -13.42 38.77 3.69
N TRP A 217 -13.06 37.73 2.98
CA TRP A 217 -11.72 37.58 2.40
C TRP A 217 -11.52 38.36 1.09
N GLN A 218 -12.62 38.66 0.37
CA GLN A 218 -12.62 39.44 -0.89
C GLN A 218 -11.61 38.90 -1.91
N PRO A 219 -11.70 37.59 -2.29
CA PRO A 219 -10.79 37.02 -3.29
C PRO A 219 -10.95 37.69 -4.65
N THR A 220 -9.87 37.58 -5.44
CA THR A 220 -9.84 38.05 -6.83
C THR A 220 -9.42 36.89 -7.75
N PRO A 221 -9.60 37.00 -9.08
CA PRO A 221 -9.11 35.98 -10.00
C PRO A 221 -7.58 35.76 -9.93
N ASP A 222 -6.82 36.77 -9.52
CA ASP A 222 -5.36 36.70 -9.35
C ASP A 222 -4.93 36.22 -7.96
N HIS A 223 -5.80 36.34 -6.97
CA HIS A 223 -5.58 35.87 -5.59
C HIS A 223 -6.83 35.14 -5.09
N LYS A 224 -6.92 33.88 -5.49
CA LYS A 224 -8.08 33.02 -5.22
C LYS A 224 -8.04 32.46 -3.81
N VAL A 225 -9.23 32.17 -3.28
CA VAL A 225 -9.40 31.36 -2.07
C VAL A 225 -9.85 29.95 -2.45
N ILE A 226 -9.66 29.01 -1.55
CA ILE A 226 -10.09 27.63 -1.72
C ILE A 226 -11.39 27.41 -0.93
N LEU A 227 -12.40 26.89 -1.59
CA LEU A 227 -13.61 26.36 -0.95
C LEU A 227 -13.58 24.84 -1.09
N ASN A 228 -13.33 24.17 0.01
CA ASN A 228 -13.25 22.72 0.06
C ASN A 228 -14.61 22.14 0.45
N LEU A 229 -15.16 21.25 -0.36
CA LEU A 229 -16.51 20.68 -0.20
C LEU A 229 -16.41 19.21 0.24
N PRO A 230 -16.16 18.94 1.56
CA PRO A 230 -15.80 17.61 1.99
C PRO A 230 -17.01 16.67 2.07
N ALA A 231 -16.90 15.49 1.45
CA ALA A 231 -17.72 14.36 1.80
C ALA A 231 -17.17 13.73 3.08
N THR A 232 -17.27 14.46 4.20
CA THR A 232 -16.81 14.05 5.54
C THR A 232 -17.37 12.68 5.92
N ILE A 233 -18.61 12.41 5.51
CA ILE A 233 -19.19 11.07 5.37
C ILE A 233 -19.67 10.94 3.92
N GLU A 234 -19.31 9.85 3.26
CA GLU A 234 -19.80 9.54 1.92
C GLU A 234 -21.27 9.09 1.99
N MET A 235 -22.21 10.03 1.84
CA MET A 235 -23.63 9.81 2.11
C MET A 235 -24.42 9.38 0.87
N SER A 236 -23.95 9.67 -0.34
CA SER A 236 -24.65 9.46 -1.60
C SER A 236 -23.82 8.69 -2.62
N THR A 237 -24.42 8.37 -3.75
CA THR A 237 -23.69 7.84 -4.91
C THR A 237 -22.84 8.93 -5.57
N PRO A 238 -21.73 8.59 -6.26
CA PRO A 238 -20.82 9.55 -6.89
C PRO A 238 -21.48 10.55 -7.83
N ASN A 239 -22.49 10.14 -8.57
CA ASN A 239 -23.25 11.03 -9.47
C ASN A 239 -23.99 12.13 -8.72
N ILE A 240 -24.55 11.84 -7.53
CA ILE A 240 -25.23 12.86 -6.71
C ILE A 240 -24.19 13.84 -6.15
N TYR A 241 -23.02 13.35 -5.73
CA TYR A 241 -21.94 14.24 -5.29
C TYR A 241 -21.49 15.15 -6.45
N ALA A 242 -21.31 14.61 -7.66
CA ALA A 242 -20.98 15.40 -8.84
C ALA A 242 -22.06 16.45 -9.17
N ASP A 243 -23.35 16.07 -9.11
CA ASP A 243 -24.44 17.03 -9.28
C ASP A 243 -24.35 18.17 -8.26
N SER A 244 -24.01 17.87 -7.00
CA SER A 244 -23.83 18.90 -5.97
C SER A 244 -22.68 19.84 -6.29
N ILE A 245 -21.57 19.33 -6.82
CA ILE A 245 -20.41 20.14 -7.19
C ILE A 245 -20.72 21.05 -8.38
N GLU A 246 -21.37 20.53 -9.40
CA GLU A 246 -21.79 21.38 -10.53
C GLU A 246 -22.81 22.44 -10.08
N TRP A 247 -23.73 22.08 -9.18
CA TRP A 247 -24.69 23.01 -8.60
C TRP A 247 -23.97 24.12 -7.82
N MET A 248 -23.02 23.76 -6.94
CA MET A 248 -22.20 24.74 -6.21
C MET A 248 -21.43 25.66 -7.16
N SER A 249 -20.75 25.08 -8.15
CA SER A 249 -19.98 25.83 -9.15
C SER A 249 -20.82 26.87 -9.91
N ARG A 250 -22.11 26.58 -10.13
CA ARG A 250 -23.04 27.51 -10.82
C ARG A 250 -23.62 28.60 -9.91
N ASN A 251 -23.67 28.37 -8.60
CA ASN A 251 -24.39 29.24 -7.67
C ASN A 251 -23.47 30.09 -6.77
N LEU A 252 -22.19 29.79 -6.67
CA LEU A 252 -21.21 30.61 -5.94
C LEU A 252 -21.07 32.00 -6.59
N ALA A 253 -21.21 33.07 -5.79
CA ALA A 253 -21.19 34.45 -6.28
C ALA A 253 -19.84 34.87 -6.91
N ARG A 254 -18.72 34.25 -6.46
CA ARG A 254 -17.36 34.61 -6.91
C ARG A 254 -16.63 33.42 -7.53
N ARG A 255 -17.31 32.63 -8.38
CA ARG A 255 -16.75 31.39 -8.94
C ARG A 255 -15.36 31.59 -9.59
N ASP A 256 -15.12 32.71 -10.28
CA ASP A 256 -13.86 33.01 -10.95
C ASP A 256 -12.70 33.26 -9.98
N SER A 257 -13.01 33.64 -8.75
CA SER A 257 -12.05 33.94 -7.69
C SER A 257 -11.92 32.81 -6.66
N VAL A 258 -12.52 31.65 -6.94
CA VAL A 258 -12.57 30.50 -6.05
C VAL A 258 -11.97 29.26 -6.72
N ILE A 259 -11.21 28.50 -5.96
CA ILE A 259 -10.79 27.14 -6.28
C ILE A 259 -11.74 26.19 -5.54
N ILE A 260 -12.53 25.40 -6.26
CA ILE A 260 -13.35 24.36 -5.64
C ILE A 260 -12.48 23.14 -5.41
N SER A 261 -12.32 22.73 -4.16
CA SER A 261 -11.60 21.54 -3.72
C SER A 261 -12.56 20.44 -3.30
N LEU A 262 -12.19 19.19 -3.57
CA LEU A 262 -12.90 17.99 -3.15
C LEU A 262 -12.10 17.27 -2.08
N HIS A 263 -12.79 16.80 -1.04
CA HIS A 263 -12.19 16.00 0.02
C HIS A 263 -13.13 14.84 0.40
N PRO A 264 -13.27 13.81 -0.44
CA PRO A 264 -14.15 12.70 -0.12
C PRO A 264 -13.47 11.65 0.73
N HIS A 265 -14.19 11.20 1.78
CA HIS A 265 -13.93 9.94 2.46
C HIS A 265 -14.54 8.77 1.69
N ASN A 266 -14.16 7.53 2.05
CA ASN A 266 -14.43 6.32 1.29
C ASN A 266 -15.44 5.39 1.98
N ASP A 267 -16.41 5.94 2.72
CA ASP A 267 -17.36 5.17 3.53
C ASP A 267 -18.19 4.16 2.72
N ARG A 268 -18.44 4.46 1.45
CA ARG A 268 -19.18 3.60 0.52
C ARG A 268 -18.25 2.83 -0.44
N GLY A 269 -16.93 3.04 -0.36
CA GLY A 269 -15.96 2.46 -1.29
C GLY A 269 -15.96 3.14 -2.68
N THR A 270 -16.51 4.36 -2.80
CA THR A 270 -16.67 5.04 -4.10
C THR A 270 -15.98 6.41 -4.16
N ALA A 271 -15.09 6.74 -3.20
CA ALA A 271 -14.42 8.04 -3.14
C ALA A 271 -13.63 8.40 -4.42
N VAL A 272 -12.97 7.41 -5.06
CA VAL A 272 -12.28 7.62 -6.34
C VAL A 272 -13.27 8.07 -7.42
N ALA A 273 -14.36 7.34 -7.61
CA ALA A 273 -15.39 7.71 -8.57
C ALA A 273 -16.04 9.06 -8.24
N ALA A 274 -16.28 9.35 -6.95
CA ALA A 274 -16.81 10.64 -6.51
C ALA A 274 -15.86 11.79 -6.86
N SER A 275 -14.54 11.60 -6.70
CA SER A 275 -13.54 12.61 -7.08
C SER A 275 -13.46 12.82 -8.58
N GLU A 276 -13.41 11.74 -9.38
CA GLU A 276 -13.37 11.83 -10.85
C GLU A 276 -14.60 12.55 -11.40
N LEU A 277 -15.80 12.15 -10.95
CA LEU A 277 -17.05 12.78 -11.39
C LEU A 277 -17.19 14.21 -10.85
N GLY A 278 -16.76 14.48 -9.63
CA GLY A 278 -16.73 15.85 -9.06
C GLY A 278 -15.76 16.78 -9.81
N TYR A 279 -14.64 16.24 -10.29
CA TYR A 279 -13.70 16.98 -11.12
C TYR A 279 -14.32 17.31 -12.50
N LEU A 280 -14.99 16.35 -13.14
CA LEU A 280 -15.80 16.61 -14.35
C LEU A 280 -16.89 17.66 -14.09
N ALA A 281 -17.46 17.67 -12.90
CA ALA A 281 -18.52 18.61 -12.49
C ALA A 281 -18.03 20.05 -12.24
N GLY A 282 -16.71 20.29 -12.28
CA GLY A 282 -16.15 21.63 -12.24
C GLY A 282 -15.33 21.94 -10.98
N ALA A 283 -14.91 20.93 -10.23
CA ALA A 283 -13.87 21.12 -9.22
C ALA A 283 -12.52 21.39 -9.88
N ASP A 284 -11.63 22.07 -9.15
CA ASP A 284 -10.31 22.48 -9.60
C ASP A 284 -9.19 21.70 -8.89
N ARG A 285 -9.47 21.17 -7.67
CA ARG A 285 -8.51 20.61 -6.75
C ARG A 285 -9.07 19.37 -6.04
N ILE A 286 -8.19 18.44 -5.67
CA ILE A 286 -8.57 17.24 -4.91
C ILE A 286 -7.58 17.05 -3.76
N GLU A 287 -8.13 16.85 -2.56
CA GLU A 287 -7.40 16.46 -1.36
C GLU A 287 -7.57 14.96 -1.10
N GLY A 288 -6.50 14.31 -0.66
CA GLY A 288 -6.53 12.89 -0.34
C GLY A 288 -5.24 12.40 0.29
N CYS A 289 -5.15 11.09 0.47
CA CYS A 289 -3.96 10.43 1.00
C CYS A 289 -3.41 9.38 0.04
N LEU A 290 -2.11 9.15 0.09
CA LEU A 290 -1.49 8.02 -0.58
C LEU A 290 -2.11 6.71 -0.04
N PHE A 291 -2.50 5.82 -0.94
CA PHE A 291 -3.19 4.56 -0.65
C PHE A 291 -4.49 4.68 0.15
N GLY A 292 -5.04 5.89 0.29
CA GLY A 292 -6.36 6.13 0.86
C GLY A 292 -6.44 6.00 2.38
N ASN A 293 -5.35 6.27 3.11
CA ASN A 293 -5.37 6.26 4.57
C ASN A 293 -6.24 7.39 5.14
N GLY A 294 -6.86 7.18 6.30
CA GLY A 294 -7.68 8.18 6.98
C GLY A 294 -8.75 7.60 7.89
N GLU A 295 -9.58 8.46 8.44
CA GLU A 295 -10.66 8.10 9.35
C GLU A 295 -11.61 7.05 8.76
N ARG A 296 -12.07 6.13 9.58
CA ARG A 296 -13.02 5.05 9.25
C ARG A 296 -12.53 4.15 8.11
N THR A 297 -12.91 4.47 6.87
CA THR A 297 -12.55 3.73 5.64
C THR A 297 -11.49 4.45 4.82
N GLY A 298 -11.00 5.57 5.31
CA GLY A 298 -9.95 6.38 4.69
C GLY A 298 -10.44 7.53 3.83
N ASN A 299 -9.48 8.32 3.37
CA ASN A 299 -9.64 9.38 2.37
C ASN A 299 -9.65 8.78 0.95
N VAL A 300 -9.96 9.59 -0.05
CA VAL A 300 -9.73 9.20 -1.44
C VAL A 300 -8.26 8.87 -1.67
N CYS A 301 -8.01 7.81 -2.44
CA CYS A 301 -6.66 7.36 -2.75
C CYS A 301 -6.03 8.18 -3.88
N LEU A 302 -5.02 9.00 -3.57
CA LEU A 302 -4.29 9.80 -4.55
C LEU A 302 -3.51 8.94 -5.55
N VAL A 303 -2.98 7.78 -5.12
CA VAL A 303 -2.30 6.83 -6.02
C VAL A 303 -3.26 6.33 -7.08
N THR A 304 -4.46 5.90 -6.69
CA THR A 304 -5.46 5.39 -7.64
C THR A 304 -5.91 6.50 -8.60
N LEU A 305 -6.17 7.71 -8.11
CA LEU A 305 -6.58 8.84 -8.96
C LEU A 305 -5.49 9.22 -9.97
N GLY A 306 -4.25 9.36 -9.52
CA GLY A 306 -3.12 9.70 -10.40
C GLY A 306 -2.88 8.62 -11.46
N MET A 307 -2.90 7.36 -11.07
CA MET A 307 -2.71 6.24 -11.98
C MET A 307 -3.91 6.02 -12.94
N ASN A 308 -5.13 6.38 -12.53
CA ASN A 308 -6.27 6.40 -13.43
C ASN A 308 -6.07 7.42 -14.57
N LEU A 309 -5.56 8.61 -14.27
CA LEU A 309 -5.20 9.59 -15.30
C LEU A 309 -4.10 9.04 -16.22
N PHE A 310 -3.02 8.52 -15.63
CA PHE A 310 -1.90 7.93 -16.37
C PHE A 310 -2.36 6.86 -17.35
N SER A 311 -3.22 5.93 -16.92
CA SER A 311 -3.77 4.86 -17.77
C SER A 311 -4.65 5.35 -18.93
N GLN A 312 -5.04 6.63 -18.91
CA GLN A 312 -5.79 7.29 -19.97
C GLN A 312 -4.93 8.24 -20.82
N GLY A 313 -3.60 8.20 -20.63
CA GLY A 313 -2.66 9.04 -21.36
C GLY A 313 -2.64 10.51 -20.89
N ILE A 314 -3.05 10.75 -19.65
CA ILE A 314 -3.04 12.08 -19.03
C ILE A 314 -1.93 12.11 -17.98
N ASP A 315 -1.00 13.04 -18.10
CA ASP A 315 0.06 13.25 -17.13
C ASP A 315 -0.54 13.60 -15.75
N PRO A 316 -0.38 12.75 -14.72
CA PRO A 316 -0.86 13.04 -13.37
C PRO A 316 -0.09 14.16 -12.69
N GLN A 317 1.07 14.60 -13.22
CA GLN A 317 2.00 15.57 -12.65
C GLN A 317 2.57 15.13 -11.29
N ILE A 318 2.42 13.85 -10.96
CA ILE A 318 2.96 13.19 -9.76
C ILE A 318 3.73 11.95 -10.24
N ASP A 319 4.91 11.74 -9.70
CA ASP A 319 5.78 10.63 -10.08
C ASP A 319 5.45 9.35 -9.30
N PHE A 320 4.98 8.33 -10.02
CA PHE A 320 4.72 6.97 -9.52
C PHE A 320 5.69 5.95 -10.11
N SER A 321 6.78 6.36 -10.74
CA SER A 321 7.71 5.47 -11.46
C SER A 321 8.38 4.42 -10.56
N ASN A 322 8.35 4.60 -9.24
CA ASN A 322 8.77 3.62 -8.25
C ASN A 322 7.68 3.43 -7.17
N ILE A 323 6.56 2.81 -7.56
CA ILE A 323 5.38 2.67 -6.70
C ILE A 323 5.66 1.83 -5.44
N ASP A 324 6.62 0.90 -5.51
CA ASP A 324 6.99 0.06 -4.36
C ASP A 324 7.72 0.85 -3.29
N ASP A 325 8.55 1.81 -3.66
CA ASP A 325 9.23 2.68 -2.70
C ASP A 325 8.24 3.65 -2.02
N VAL A 326 7.30 4.18 -2.81
CA VAL A 326 6.18 4.98 -2.28
C VAL A 326 5.38 4.16 -1.28
N ARG A 327 4.98 2.93 -1.64
CA ARG A 327 4.21 2.04 -0.77
C ARG A 327 4.94 1.72 0.53
N ARG A 328 6.20 1.27 0.45
CA ARG A 328 7.02 0.94 1.64
C ARG A 328 7.18 2.13 2.58
N THR A 329 7.40 3.32 2.01
CA THR A 329 7.51 4.53 2.82
C THR A 329 6.21 4.86 3.52
N VAL A 330 5.07 4.74 2.83
CA VAL A 330 3.75 4.95 3.43
C VAL A 330 3.44 3.91 4.51
N GLU A 331 3.69 2.63 4.26
CA GLU A 331 3.53 1.54 5.24
C GLU A 331 4.41 1.77 6.48
N TYR A 332 5.66 2.19 6.29
CA TYR A 332 6.55 2.55 7.40
C TYR A 332 6.03 3.75 8.20
N CYS A 333 5.55 4.79 7.53
CA CYS A 333 5.06 5.99 8.21
C CYS A 333 3.75 5.75 8.94
N ASN A 334 2.82 5.03 8.31
CA ASN A 334 1.48 4.76 8.84
C ASN A 334 1.43 3.57 9.79
N GLN A 335 2.40 2.65 9.73
CA GLN A 335 2.38 1.36 10.45
C GLN A 335 1.14 0.52 10.09
N ILE A 336 0.62 0.68 8.88
CA ILE A 336 -0.53 -0.03 8.33
C ILE A 336 -0.14 -0.57 6.94
N PRO A 337 -0.30 -1.88 6.67
CA PRO A 337 0.01 -2.45 5.36
C PRO A 337 -1.00 -2.00 4.30
N VAL A 338 -0.52 -1.80 3.09
CA VAL A 338 -1.37 -1.59 1.91
C VAL A 338 -1.97 -2.92 1.46
N ASN A 339 -3.23 -2.92 1.05
CA ASN A 339 -3.91 -4.13 0.61
C ASN A 339 -3.20 -4.73 -0.62
N GLU A 340 -2.99 -6.05 -0.62
CA GLU A 340 -2.32 -6.78 -1.72
C GLU A 340 -3.02 -6.62 -3.09
N ARG A 341 -4.29 -6.26 -3.11
CA ARG A 341 -5.09 -5.98 -4.31
C ARG A 341 -5.42 -4.51 -4.48
N HIS A 342 -4.68 -3.62 -3.80
CA HIS A 342 -4.84 -2.19 -3.99
C HIS A 342 -4.55 -1.83 -5.46
N PRO A 343 -5.41 -1.04 -6.13
CA PRO A 343 -5.18 -0.64 -7.52
C PRO A 343 -3.77 -0.09 -7.74
N TYR A 344 -3.10 -0.60 -8.75
CA TYR A 344 -1.73 -0.28 -9.19
C TYR A 344 -0.62 -0.56 -8.16
N GLY A 345 -0.87 -0.43 -6.85
CA GLY A 345 0.16 -0.53 -5.81
C GLY A 345 0.24 -1.86 -5.06
N GLY A 346 -0.79 -2.70 -5.14
CA GLY A 346 -0.85 -3.98 -4.44
C GLY A 346 0.10 -5.03 -5.04
N ASP A 347 0.54 -6.00 -4.23
CA ASP A 347 1.50 -7.03 -4.66
C ASP A 347 0.95 -7.95 -5.75
N LEU A 348 -0.37 -8.15 -5.80
CA LEU A 348 -1.01 -9.12 -6.69
C LEU A 348 -1.58 -8.50 -7.98
N VAL A 349 -1.44 -7.18 -8.18
CA VAL A 349 -2.17 -6.50 -9.27
C VAL A 349 -1.55 -6.70 -10.65
N TYR A 350 -0.27 -7.07 -10.72
CA TYR A 350 0.43 -7.39 -11.97
C TYR A 350 0.68 -8.89 -12.14
N THR A 351 0.01 -9.73 -11.36
CA THR A 351 0.16 -11.18 -11.39
C THR A 351 -1.09 -11.83 -12.01
N ALA A 352 -0.89 -12.69 -13.00
CA ALA A 352 -1.96 -13.52 -13.53
C ALA A 352 -1.83 -14.95 -12.98
N PHE A 353 -2.90 -15.45 -12.35
CA PHE A 353 -2.97 -16.81 -11.81
C PHE A 353 -3.52 -17.83 -12.81
N SER A 354 -4.30 -17.40 -13.79
CA SER A 354 -4.87 -18.26 -14.83
C SER A 354 -3.83 -18.49 -15.95
N GLY A 355 -3.59 -19.76 -16.32
CA GLY A 355 -2.69 -20.10 -17.42
C GLY A 355 -3.10 -19.49 -18.77
N SER A 356 -4.40 -19.33 -19.03
CA SER A 356 -4.90 -18.66 -20.22
C SER A 356 -4.60 -17.16 -20.23
N HIS A 357 -4.65 -16.50 -19.05
CA HIS A 357 -4.27 -15.10 -18.94
C HIS A 357 -2.77 -14.90 -19.13
N GLN A 358 -1.95 -15.77 -18.54
CA GLN A 358 -0.49 -15.73 -18.71
C GLN A 358 -0.10 -15.91 -20.18
N ASP A 359 -0.71 -16.87 -20.88
CA ASP A 359 -0.47 -17.08 -22.32
C ASP A 359 -0.87 -15.86 -23.15
N ALA A 360 -2.01 -15.24 -22.83
CA ALA A 360 -2.47 -14.03 -23.54
C ALA A 360 -1.55 -12.82 -23.29
N ILE A 361 -1.06 -12.61 -22.06
CA ILE A 361 -0.10 -11.56 -21.74
C ILE A 361 1.21 -11.78 -22.51
N ASN A 362 1.76 -13.00 -22.46
CA ASN A 362 3.00 -13.34 -23.18
C ASN A 362 2.87 -13.13 -24.69
N LYS A 363 1.72 -13.47 -25.28
CA LYS A 363 1.45 -13.22 -26.69
C LYS A 363 1.33 -11.73 -26.98
N GLY A 364 0.63 -10.98 -26.11
CA GLY A 364 0.49 -9.53 -26.23
C GLY A 364 1.82 -8.82 -26.21
N LEU A 365 2.71 -9.14 -25.26
CA LEU A 365 4.06 -8.58 -25.18
C LEU A 365 4.87 -8.84 -26.47
N LYS A 366 4.86 -10.08 -26.99
CA LYS A 366 5.56 -10.44 -28.24
C LYS A 366 5.02 -9.70 -29.47
N VAL A 367 3.70 -9.52 -29.56
CA VAL A 367 3.08 -8.77 -30.65
C VAL A 367 3.47 -7.29 -30.57
N MET A 368 3.42 -6.71 -29.36
CA MET A 368 3.81 -5.31 -29.15
C MET A 368 5.29 -5.07 -29.50
N GLU A 369 6.20 -6.00 -29.14
CA GLU A 369 7.61 -5.93 -29.53
C GLU A 369 7.79 -5.98 -31.05
N ALA A 370 7.06 -6.87 -31.74
CA ALA A 370 7.11 -7.00 -33.19
C ALA A 370 6.55 -5.75 -33.91
N ASP A 371 5.45 -5.19 -33.42
CA ASP A 371 4.84 -3.98 -33.95
C ASP A 371 5.76 -2.75 -33.76
N ALA A 372 6.38 -2.60 -32.60
CA ALA A 372 7.34 -1.55 -32.31
C ALA A 372 8.56 -1.64 -33.25
N LEU A 373 9.10 -2.86 -33.44
CA LEU A 373 10.21 -3.10 -34.38
C LEU A 373 9.81 -2.76 -35.82
N ALA A 374 8.61 -3.16 -36.25
CA ALA A 374 8.10 -2.87 -37.59
C ALA A 374 7.89 -1.37 -37.82
N ALA A 375 7.47 -0.64 -36.78
CA ALA A 375 7.30 0.81 -36.82
C ALA A 375 8.62 1.59 -36.65
N GLY A 376 9.72 0.93 -36.28
CA GLY A 376 11.02 1.56 -36.03
C GLY A 376 11.05 2.46 -34.79
N VAL A 377 10.21 2.17 -33.80
CA VAL A 377 10.14 2.89 -32.51
C VAL A 377 10.64 2.00 -31.38
N PRO A 378 11.23 2.56 -30.30
CA PRO A 378 11.54 1.79 -29.11
C PRO A 378 10.27 1.16 -28.51
N VAL A 379 10.37 -0.04 -27.95
CA VAL A 379 9.22 -0.72 -27.32
C VAL A 379 8.62 0.13 -26.21
N ALA A 380 9.46 0.82 -25.44
CA ALA A 380 9.03 1.71 -24.36
C ALA A 380 8.20 2.93 -24.84
N ASP A 381 8.33 3.32 -26.10
CA ASP A 381 7.61 4.45 -26.70
C ASP A 381 6.39 4.01 -27.51
N SER A 382 6.13 2.69 -27.61
CA SER A 382 4.99 2.15 -28.33
C SER A 382 3.71 2.21 -27.49
N MET A 383 2.55 2.32 -28.16
CA MET A 383 1.26 2.31 -27.47
C MET A 383 1.03 0.98 -26.74
N TRP A 384 0.65 1.07 -25.46
CA TRP A 384 0.40 -0.11 -24.65
C TRP A 384 -0.86 -0.85 -25.11
N ALA A 385 -0.73 -2.15 -25.39
CA ALA A 385 -1.81 -2.98 -25.91
C ALA A 385 -1.69 -4.45 -25.44
N VAL A 386 -1.35 -4.67 -24.18
CA VAL A 386 -1.20 -6.02 -23.60
C VAL A 386 -2.49 -6.42 -22.88
N PRO A 387 -3.08 -7.62 -23.18
CA PRO A 387 -4.27 -8.09 -22.48
C PRO A 387 -4.04 -8.23 -20.98
N TYR A 388 -5.09 -7.96 -20.16
CA TYR A 388 -5.13 -8.12 -18.71
C TYR A 388 -4.20 -7.21 -17.91
N LEU A 389 -3.38 -6.40 -18.53
CA LEU A 389 -2.53 -5.40 -17.86
C LEU A 389 -2.99 -4.00 -18.29
N PRO A 390 -3.55 -3.21 -17.38
CA PRO A 390 -4.06 -1.87 -17.72
C PRO A 390 -2.97 -0.87 -18.06
N ILE A 391 -1.74 -1.10 -17.59
CA ILE A 391 -0.53 -0.33 -17.87
C ILE A 391 0.66 -1.28 -18.03
N ASP A 392 1.80 -0.80 -18.54
CA ASP A 392 3.06 -1.50 -18.43
C ASP A 392 3.54 -1.44 -16.97
N PRO A 393 3.74 -2.60 -16.30
CA PRO A 393 4.29 -2.61 -14.94
C PRO A 393 5.65 -1.90 -14.82
N LYS A 394 6.43 -1.83 -15.89
CA LYS A 394 7.73 -1.13 -15.92
C LYS A 394 7.60 0.38 -15.69
N ASP A 395 6.48 0.98 -16.08
CA ASP A 395 6.22 2.41 -15.89
C ASP A 395 6.13 2.80 -14.41
N VAL A 396 5.85 1.83 -13.54
CA VAL A 396 5.79 2.00 -12.09
C VAL A 396 6.93 1.27 -11.35
N GLY A 397 8.01 0.92 -12.06
CA GLY A 397 9.18 0.25 -11.48
C GLY A 397 8.98 -1.23 -11.18
N ARG A 398 7.93 -1.86 -11.73
CA ARG A 398 7.63 -3.29 -11.56
C ARG A 398 7.83 -4.07 -12.85
N THR A 399 7.78 -5.39 -12.75
CA THR A 399 7.73 -6.28 -13.90
C THR A 399 6.50 -7.17 -13.82
N TYR A 400 6.03 -7.68 -14.95
CA TYR A 400 4.95 -8.69 -14.95
C TYR A 400 5.37 -9.97 -14.21
N GLU A 401 6.67 -10.26 -14.19
CA GLU A 401 7.27 -11.40 -13.47
C GLU A 401 7.68 -11.03 -12.04
N ALA A 402 7.60 -9.76 -11.65
CA ALA A 402 7.93 -9.32 -10.30
C ALA A 402 6.85 -9.73 -9.32
N VAL A 403 6.85 -10.97 -9.11
CA VAL A 403 6.13 -11.65 -8.11
C VAL A 403 6.72 -11.28 -6.76
N ILE A 404 5.85 -10.90 -5.87
CA ILE A 404 6.05 -10.81 -4.42
C ILE A 404 7.52 -10.58 -4.00
N ARG A 405 7.92 -9.34 -3.92
CA ARG A 405 9.15 -8.95 -3.24
C ARG A 405 8.92 -9.01 -1.73
N VAL A 406 9.88 -9.56 -1.01
CA VAL A 406 9.78 -9.77 0.43
C VAL A 406 10.51 -8.66 1.17
N ASN A 407 9.80 -7.96 2.06
CA ASN A 407 10.38 -7.03 3.02
C ASN A 407 10.17 -7.53 4.46
N SER A 408 10.65 -6.80 5.45
CA SER A 408 10.49 -7.14 6.88
C SER A 408 9.03 -7.35 7.33
N GLN A 409 8.07 -6.87 6.55
CA GLN A 409 6.64 -6.99 6.81
C GLN A 409 5.99 -8.10 5.96
N SER A 410 6.71 -8.69 5.01
CA SER A 410 6.20 -9.75 4.14
C SER A 410 6.07 -11.06 4.92
N GLY A 411 4.86 -11.56 5.06
CA GLY A 411 4.62 -12.82 5.73
C GLY A 411 5.17 -14.03 4.97
N LYS A 412 5.21 -15.17 5.66
CA LYS A 412 5.70 -16.48 5.18
C LYS A 412 5.26 -16.90 3.76
N GLY A 413 4.14 -16.39 3.28
CA GLY A 413 3.63 -16.71 1.93
C GLY A 413 4.50 -16.15 0.80
N GLY A 414 5.06 -14.95 0.97
CA GLY A 414 5.96 -14.33 -0.01
C GLY A 414 7.29 -15.05 -0.13
N VAL A 415 7.91 -15.38 1.00
CA VAL A 415 9.15 -16.15 1.05
C VAL A 415 8.98 -17.51 0.36
N ALA A 416 7.93 -18.25 0.72
CA ALA A 416 7.64 -19.57 0.15
C ALA A 416 7.41 -19.51 -1.36
N TYR A 417 6.75 -18.46 -1.83
CA TYR A 417 6.49 -18.28 -3.24
C TYR A 417 7.78 -18.05 -4.04
N ILE A 418 8.66 -17.12 -3.62
CA ILE A 418 9.94 -16.86 -4.29
C ILE A 418 10.80 -18.13 -4.31
N MET A 419 10.93 -18.82 -3.18
CA MET A 419 11.72 -20.05 -3.11
C MET A 419 11.20 -21.11 -4.08
N ARG A 420 9.88 -21.23 -4.26
CA ARG A 420 9.28 -22.16 -5.21
C ARG A 420 9.46 -21.76 -6.67
N THR A 421 9.21 -20.48 -7.00
CA THR A 421 9.18 -20.02 -8.40
C THR A 421 10.57 -19.78 -8.97
N GLU A 422 11.43 -19.09 -8.22
CA GLU A 422 12.77 -18.72 -8.68
C GLU A 422 13.79 -19.84 -8.44
N HIS A 423 13.73 -20.49 -7.27
CA HIS A 423 14.74 -21.44 -6.85
C HIS A 423 14.28 -22.90 -6.90
N LYS A 424 13.03 -23.16 -7.31
CA LYS A 424 12.44 -24.50 -7.46
C LYS A 424 12.47 -25.32 -6.17
N LEU A 425 12.34 -24.64 -5.01
CA LEU A 425 12.30 -25.26 -3.70
C LEU A 425 10.89 -25.22 -3.10
N GLU A 426 10.31 -26.38 -2.85
CA GLU A 426 9.02 -26.53 -2.20
C GLU A 426 9.20 -26.73 -0.69
N LEU A 427 9.43 -25.62 0.01
CA LEU A 427 9.70 -25.66 1.45
C LEU A 427 8.50 -26.22 2.24
N PRO A 428 8.72 -27.18 3.17
CA PRO A 428 7.69 -27.59 4.12
C PRO A 428 7.17 -26.42 4.96
N ARG A 429 5.88 -26.47 5.37
CA ARG A 429 5.23 -25.33 6.03
C ARG A 429 5.96 -24.81 7.28
N ARG A 430 6.54 -25.69 8.08
CA ARG A 430 7.29 -25.29 9.28
C ARG A 430 8.62 -24.63 8.92
N LEU A 431 9.30 -25.14 7.88
CA LEU A 431 10.52 -24.50 7.35
C LEU A 431 10.21 -23.13 6.73
N GLN A 432 9.05 -22.96 6.06
CA GLN A 432 8.61 -21.64 5.59
C GLN A 432 8.51 -20.62 6.73
N ILE A 433 8.00 -21.06 7.89
CA ILE A 433 7.88 -20.19 9.07
C ILE A 433 9.27 -19.85 9.62
N GLU A 434 10.15 -20.85 9.77
CA GLU A 434 11.51 -20.66 10.28
C GLU A 434 12.30 -19.73 9.34
N PHE A 435 12.29 -20.01 8.05
CA PHE A 435 13.05 -19.20 7.08
C PHE A 435 12.50 -17.77 6.96
N SER A 436 11.19 -17.56 7.10
CA SER A 436 10.63 -16.22 7.14
C SER A 436 11.16 -15.39 8.32
N GLN A 437 11.42 -16.03 9.47
CA GLN A 437 12.04 -15.35 10.62
C GLN A 437 13.50 -14.98 10.34
N VAL A 438 14.25 -15.84 9.64
CA VAL A 438 15.62 -15.54 9.21
C VAL A 438 15.64 -14.32 8.27
N ILE A 439 14.75 -14.28 7.28
CA ILE A 439 14.63 -13.14 6.36
C ILE A 439 14.23 -11.87 7.13
N GLN A 440 13.31 -11.98 8.09
CA GLN A 440 12.90 -10.84 8.91
C GLN A 440 14.08 -10.25 9.69
N GLN A 441 14.93 -11.08 10.28
CA GLN A 441 16.13 -10.62 11.00
C GLN A 441 17.11 -9.87 10.08
N VAL A 442 17.31 -10.35 8.85
CA VAL A 442 18.17 -9.69 7.85
C VAL A 442 17.60 -8.31 7.49
N THR A 443 16.30 -8.25 7.19
CA THR A 443 15.63 -6.99 6.81
C THR A 443 15.55 -5.98 7.96
N GLU A 444 15.43 -6.43 9.20
CA GLU A 444 15.48 -5.56 10.39
C GLU A 444 16.87 -4.97 10.64
N SER A 445 17.94 -5.71 10.30
CA SER A 445 19.31 -5.27 10.52
C SER A 445 19.85 -4.35 9.41
N GLU A 446 19.46 -4.60 8.17
CA GLU A 446 20.01 -3.90 6.99
C GLU A 446 19.03 -2.85 6.43
N GLY A 447 17.75 -2.97 6.76
CA GLY A 447 16.67 -2.14 6.20
C GLY A 447 16.43 -2.46 4.72
N GLY A 448 15.20 -2.23 4.24
CA GLY A 448 14.89 -2.38 2.82
C GLY A 448 14.18 -3.68 2.44
N GLU A 449 14.26 -4.02 1.18
CA GLU A 449 13.66 -5.19 0.55
C GLU A 449 14.72 -6.24 0.26
N VAL A 450 14.35 -7.52 0.33
CA VAL A 450 15.21 -8.64 -0.04
C VAL A 450 14.83 -9.14 -1.43
N SER A 451 15.74 -9.05 -2.37
CA SER A 451 15.59 -9.60 -3.71
C SER A 451 15.60 -11.15 -3.70
N ALA A 452 15.19 -11.77 -4.80
CA ALA A 452 15.25 -13.23 -4.93
C ALA A 452 16.71 -13.75 -4.80
N GLU A 453 17.68 -13.01 -5.31
CA GLU A 453 19.11 -13.35 -5.20
C GLU A 453 19.62 -13.25 -3.76
N GLU A 454 19.28 -12.20 -3.04
CA GLU A 454 19.62 -12.03 -1.62
C GLU A 454 18.92 -13.06 -0.75
N MET A 455 17.66 -13.40 -1.08
CA MET A 455 16.94 -14.47 -0.39
C MET A 455 17.63 -15.82 -0.58
N TRP A 456 18.09 -16.12 -1.80
CA TRP A 456 18.87 -17.33 -2.08
C TRP A 456 20.20 -17.33 -1.33
N ALA A 457 20.91 -16.20 -1.31
CA ALA A 457 22.17 -16.07 -0.58
C ALA A 457 21.95 -16.31 0.92
N THR A 458 20.90 -15.72 1.49
CA THR A 458 20.51 -15.91 2.89
C THR A 458 20.13 -17.37 3.19
N PHE A 459 19.31 -17.97 2.31
CA PHE A 459 18.93 -19.38 2.43
C PHE A 459 20.15 -20.32 2.36
N SER A 460 21.04 -20.06 1.41
CA SER A 460 22.27 -20.84 1.25
C SER A 460 23.19 -20.69 2.45
N ALA A 461 23.37 -19.47 2.95
CA ALA A 461 24.17 -19.20 4.13
C ALA A 461 23.60 -19.85 5.39
N GLU A 462 22.28 -19.98 5.51
CA GLU A 462 21.64 -20.57 6.69
C GLU A 462 21.54 -22.11 6.64
N TYR A 463 21.25 -22.68 5.46
CA TYR A 463 20.92 -24.10 5.35
C TYR A 463 21.89 -24.94 4.49
N LEU A 464 22.64 -24.33 3.57
CA LEU A 464 23.45 -25.06 2.60
C LEU A 464 24.94 -24.71 2.81
N PRO A 465 25.80 -25.69 3.18
CA PRO A 465 27.23 -25.43 3.22
C PRO A 465 27.80 -25.24 1.79
N ASP A 466 28.57 -24.19 1.59
CA ASP A 466 29.32 -23.96 0.36
C ASP A 466 30.44 -25.00 0.26
N PRO A 467 30.57 -25.73 -0.85
CA PRO A 467 31.66 -26.68 -1.05
C PRO A 467 33.06 -26.04 -1.00
N SER A 468 33.18 -24.78 -1.38
CA SER A 468 34.43 -24.00 -1.36
C SER A 468 34.72 -23.32 -0.01
N ALA A 469 33.69 -23.08 0.78
CA ALA A 469 33.75 -22.45 2.10
C ALA A 469 32.75 -23.14 3.05
N PRO A 470 32.97 -24.42 3.39
CA PRO A 470 32.06 -25.17 4.24
C PRO A 470 31.93 -24.50 5.60
N TRP A 471 30.68 -24.20 5.99
CA TRP A 471 30.39 -23.71 7.34
C TRP A 471 29.97 -24.87 8.25
N GLY A 472 30.30 -24.76 9.50
CA GLY A 472 29.98 -25.74 10.52
C GLY A 472 31.07 -26.76 10.71
N ARG A 473 30.92 -27.51 11.77
CA ARG A 473 31.89 -28.46 12.28
C ARG A 473 31.98 -29.73 11.39
N PHE A 474 30.82 -30.16 10.88
CA PHE A 474 30.72 -31.45 10.18
C PHE A 474 30.53 -31.29 8.67
N ALA A 475 31.18 -32.16 7.90
CA ALA A 475 30.98 -32.27 6.45
C ALA A 475 30.90 -33.73 6.03
N LEU A 476 29.95 -34.07 5.13
CA LEU A 476 29.85 -35.39 4.53
C LEU A 476 30.87 -35.48 3.37
N ARG A 477 31.81 -36.45 3.42
CA ARG A 477 32.86 -36.66 2.41
C ARG A 477 32.54 -37.77 1.45
N SER A 478 32.08 -38.91 1.94
CA SER A 478 31.70 -40.06 1.09
C SER A 478 30.60 -40.88 1.73
N VAL A 479 29.81 -41.54 0.89
CA VAL A 479 28.73 -42.44 1.29
C VAL A 479 28.80 -43.70 0.45
N LYS A 480 28.79 -44.86 1.10
CA LYS A 480 28.47 -46.14 0.50
C LYS A 480 27.29 -46.74 1.25
N GLN A 481 26.29 -47.23 0.54
CA GLN A 481 25.15 -47.88 1.16
C GLN A 481 24.95 -49.28 0.53
N GLU A 482 24.50 -50.19 1.36
CA GLU A 482 24.06 -51.52 0.96
C GLU A 482 22.70 -51.78 1.63
N SER A 483 21.70 -52.17 0.84
CA SER A 483 20.38 -52.52 1.33
C SER A 483 20.09 -53.96 1.00
N ASP A 484 19.55 -54.70 1.95
CA ASP A 484 19.09 -56.07 1.69
C ASP A 484 17.62 -56.09 1.23
N VAL A 485 17.11 -57.25 0.89
CA VAL A 485 15.76 -57.47 0.36
C VAL A 485 14.70 -57.28 1.46
N ASP A 486 15.09 -57.39 2.72
CA ASP A 486 14.21 -57.29 3.88
C ASP A 486 14.07 -55.82 4.37
N GLY A 487 14.80 -54.88 3.74
CA GLY A 487 14.68 -53.44 3.97
C GLY A 487 15.70 -52.87 4.94
N ASP A 488 16.56 -53.67 5.55
CA ASP A 488 17.65 -53.17 6.37
C ASP A 488 18.74 -52.54 5.48
N THR A 489 19.17 -51.35 5.87
CA THR A 489 20.20 -50.59 5.16
C THR A 489 21.41 -50.38 6.06
N SER A 490 22.59 -50.71 5.51
CA SER A 490 23.88 -50.38 6.12
C SER A 490 24.50 -49.21 5.35
N VAL A 491 25.05 -48.23 6.07
CA VAL A 491 25.80 -47.13 5.49
C VAL A 491 27.23 -47.15 6.03
N HIS A 492 28.18 -46.97 5.11
CA HIS A 492 29.57 -46.66 5.44
C HIS A 492 29.85 -45.23 4.95
N VAL A 493 30.07 -44.30 5.88
CA VAL A 493 30.24 -42.89 5.58
C VAL A 493 31.58 -42.39 6.10
N VAL A 494 32.14 -41.43 5.35
CA VAL A 494 33.26 -40.65 5.86
C VAL A 494 32.74 -39.23 6.11
N ILE A 495 32.85 -38.77 7.34
CA ILE A 495 32.56 -37.41 7.74
C ILE A 495 33.85 -36.68 8.11
N SER A 496 33.87 -35.36 7.89
CA SER A 496 34.89 -34.50 8.47
C SER A 496 34.31 -33.86 9.72
N ASP A 497 35.05 -33.88 10.83
CA ASP A 497 34.75 -33.16 12.10
C ASP A 497 35.91 -32.21 12.39
N ASP A 498 35.68 -30.90 12.33
CA ASP A 498 36.69 -29.85 12.41
C ASP A 498 37.92 -30.04 11.51
N GLY A 499 37.74 -30.70 10.38
CA GLY A 499 38.78 -30.97 9.39
C GLY A 499 39.40 -32.38 9.45
N ASP A 500 39.22 -33.10 10.55
CA ASP A 500 39.64 -34.47 10.68
C ASP A 500 38.62 -35.43 10.10
N GLU A 501 39.06 -36.46 9.38
CA GLU A 501 38.18 -37.45 8.72
C GLU A 501 37.94 -38.67 9.61
N PHE A 502 36.67 -39.06 9.73
CA PHE A 502 36.22 -40.23 10.48
C PHE A 502 35.37 -41.13 9.59
N ALA A 503 35.70 -42.40 9.57
CA ALA A 503 34.88 -43.42 8.94
C ALA A 503 33.91 -44.00 9.96
N LEU A 504 32.62 -43.98 9.63
CA LEU A 504 31.53 -44.44 10.51
C LEU A 504 30.67 -45.45 9.77
N ASP A 505 30.25 -46.47 10.51
CA ASP A 505 29.34 -47.50 10.05
C ASP A 505 28.04 -47.43 10.83
N GLY A 506 26.91 -47.55 10.13
CA GLY A 506 25.61 -47.56 10.78
C GLY A 506 24.61 -48.44 10.03
N SER A 507 23.64 -48.97 10.75
CA SER A 507 22.55 -49.77 10.15
C SER A 507 21.20 -49.28 10.70
N GLY A 508 20.15 -49.47 9.88
CA GLY A 508 18.79 -49.06 10.24
C GLY A 508 17.78 -49.43 9.16
N ASN A 509 16.52 -49.13 9.38
CA ASN A 509 15.41 -49.41 8.46
C ASN A 509 15.40 -48.55 7.19
N GLY A 510 16.51 -47.90 6.88
CA GLY A 510 16.72 -47.07 5.71
C GLY A 510 17.96 -46.17 5.88
N PRO A 511 18.44 -45.50 4.82
CA PRO A 511 19.71 -44.77 4.82
C PRO A 511 19.73 -43.61 5.83
N VAL A 512 18.60 -42.95 6.07
CA VAL A 512 18.46 -41.85 7.05
C VAL A 512 18.67 -42.38 8.48
N ALA A 513 17.98 -43.47 8.84
CA ALA A 513 18.12 -44.10 10.16
C ALA A 513 19.53 -44.67 10.39
N ALA A 514 20.06 -45.34 9.39
CA ALA A 514 21.40 -45.89 9.41
C ALA A 514 22.46 -44.80 9.64
N PHE A 515 22.31 -43.64 8.98
CA PHE A 515 23.20 -42.51 9.15
C PHE A 515 23.09 -41.85 10.53
N CYS A 516 21.87 -41.68 11.06
CA CYS A 516 21.69 -41.18 12.43
C CYS A 516 22.37 -42.11 13.45
N ASN A 517 22.25 -43.44 13.25
CA ASN A 517 22.91 -44.42 14.11
C ASN A 517 24.45 -44.38 14.00
N ALA A 518 24.98 -44.08 12.78
CA ALA A 518 26.40 -43.87 12.59
C ALA A 518 26.90 -42.63 13.32
N LEU A 519 26.17 -41.50 13.23
CA LEU A 519 26.47 -40.24 13.93
C LEU A 519 26.42 -40.42 15.45
N ALA A 520 25.47 -41.18 15.99
CA ALA A 520 25.37 -41.47 17.41
C ALA A 520 26.62 -42.14 17.98
N GLN A 521 27.30 -43.02 17.19
CA GLN A 521 28.56 -43.64 17.57
C GLN A 521 29.70 -42.61 17.66
N HIS A 522 29.60 -41.51 16.94
CA HIS A 522 30.55 -40.40 17.00
C HIS A 522 30.14 -39.34 18.05
N GLY A 523 29.14 -39.64 18.87
CA GLY A 523 28.68 -38.75 19.92
C GLY A 523 27.72 -37.66 19.48
N VAL A 524 27.16 -37.75 18.27
CA VAL A 524 26.19 -36.80 17.73
C VAL A 524 24.80 -37.49 17.70
N ASP A 525 23.97 -37.17 18.68
CA ASP A 525 22.60 -37.72 18.77
C ASP A 525 21.64 -36.87 17.94
N VAL A 526 21.06 -37.50 16.90
CA VAL A 526 20.14 -36.86 15.96
C VAL A 526 18.91 -37.74 15.82
N ARG A 527 17.75 -37.13 15.98
CA ARG A 527 16.46 -37.76 15.76
C ARG A 527 15.67 -36.97 14.72
N VAL A 528 15.27 -37.62 13.62
CA VAL A 528 14.42 -37.02 12.59
C VAL A 528 12.97 -37.01 13.04
N LEU A 529 12.32 -35.84 12.94
CA LEU A 529 10.92 -35.59 13.32
C LEU A 529 10.01 -35.51 12.10
N ASP A 530 10.49 -34.90 11.01
CA ASP A 530 9.75 -34.73 9.76
C ASP A 530 10.71 -34.82 8.55
N TYR A 531 10.20 -35.28 7.42
CA TYR A 531 11.00 -35.54 6.23
C TYR A 531 10.20 -35.23 4.97
N HIS A 532 10.77 -34.39 4.10
CA HIS A 532 10.24 -34.07 2.79
C HIS A 532 11.34 -34.04 1.76
N GLU A 533 11.01 -34.43 0.54
CA GLU A 533 11.92 -34.36 -0.61
C GLU A 533 11.15 -34.12 -1.91
N HIS A 534 11.81 -33.53 -2.88
CA HIS A 534 11.31 -33.42 -4.25
C HIS A 534 12.43 -33.21 -5.27
N ALA A 535 12.15 -33.50 -6.54
CA ALA A 535 13.04 -33.15 -7.63
C ALA A 535 12.92 -31.68 -8.01
N MET A 536 14.03 -30.96 -8.12
CA MET A 536 14.07 -29.53 -8.48
C MET A 536 13.82 -29.27 -9.97
N SER A 537 13.94 -30.30 -10.83
CA SER A 537 13.69 -30.22 -12.26
C SER A 537 13.26 -31.58 -12.81
N ALA A 538 12.77 -31.63 -14.04
CA ALA A 538 12.47 -32.85 -14.73
C ALA A 538 13.73 -33.36 -15.47
N GLY A 539 13.87 -34.70 -15.58
CA GLY A 539 14.95 -35.36 -16.35
C GLY A 539 15.93 -36.15 -15.49
N GLY A 540 16.80 -36.93 -16.12
CA GLY A 540 17.74 -37.83 -15.45
C GLY A 540 18.88 -37.12 -14.69
N ASP A 541 19.12 -35.83 -15.00
CA ASP A 541 20.13 -35.00 -14.34
C ASP A 541 19.53 -34.07 -13.25
N ALA A 542 18.26 -34.32 -12.87
CA ALA A 542 17.58 -33.53 -11.86
C ALA A 542 18.27 -33.64 -10.49
N LYS A 543 18.46 -32.54 -9.82
CA LYS A 543 18.85 -32.52 -8.41
C LYS A 543 17.64 -32.75 -7.53
N ALA A 544 17.82 -33.44 -6.43
CA ALA A 544 16.84 -33.57 -5.36
C ALA A 544 17.13 -32.54 -4.26
N ALA A 545 16.07 -31.94 -3.72
CA ALA A 545 16.12 -31.20 -2.48
C ALA A 545 15.46 -32.02 -1.37
N ALA A 546 16.14 -32.15 -0.24
CA ALA A 546 15.65 -32.84 0.95
C ALA A 546 15.60 -31.86 2.14
N TYR A 547 14.55 -31.98 2.92
CA TYR A 547 14.29 -31.14 4.10
C TYR A 547 13.99 -32.05 5.28
N LEU A 548 14.80 -31.97 6.32
CA LEU A 548 14.63 -32.80 7.52
C LEU A 548 14.51 -31.90 8.77
N GLU A 549 13.41 -32.05 9.50
CA GLU A 549 13.27 -31.49 10.85
C GLU A 549 13.92 -32.49 11.82
N CYS A 550 14.94 -32.03 12.52
CA CYS A 550 15.73 -32.88 13.41
C CYS A 550 15.77 -32.32 14.83
N THR A 551 15.71 -33.22 15.82
CA THR A 551 16.17 -32.90 17.16
C THR A 551 17.66 -33.19 17.25
N VAL A 552 18.46 -32.21 17.62
CA VAL A 552 19.91 -32.33 17.88
C VAL A 552 20.18 -31.74 19.27
N GLY A 553 20.49 -32.60 20.23
CA GLY A 553 20.49 -32.22 21.64
C GLY A 553 19.12 -31.69 22.08
N ASP A 554 19.07 -30.49 22.67
CA ASP A 554 17.81 -29.83 23.11
C ASP A 554 17.14 -28.95 22.04
N ARG A 555 17.68 -28.90 20.82
CA ARG A 555 17.22 -28.03 19.74
C ARG A 555 16.46 -28.81 18.67
N VAL A 556 15.36 -28.20 18.19
CA VAL A 556 14.63 -28.68 17.00
C VAL A 556 14.93 -27.71 15.86
N LEU A 557 15.50 -28.21 14.77
CA LEU A 557 15.99 -27.42 13.64
C LEU A 557 15.72 -28.13 12.32
N TRP A 558 15.49 -27.33 11.28
CA TRP A 558 15.48 -27.83 9.91
C TRP A 558 16.89 -27.88 9.33
N GLY A 559 17.19 -28.94 8.62
CA GLY A 559 18.33 -29.03 7.73
C GLY A 559 17.88 -29.22 6.29
N VAL A 560 18.68 -28.72 5.35
CA VAL A 560 18.44 -28.82 3.92
C VAL A 560 19.65 -29.41 3.22
N GLY A 561 19.39 -30.31 2.25
CA GLY A 561 20.42 -30.86 1.40
C GLY A 561 19.98 -30.89 -0.06
N ILE A 562 20.88 -30.54 -0.94
CA ILE A 562 20.67 -30.57 -2.39
C ILE A 562 21.76 -31.44 -3.03
N ASP A 563 21.38 -32.48 -3.79
CA ASP A 563 22.29 -33.36 -4.46
C ASP A 563 21.61 -34.08 -5.65
N PRO A 564 22.34 -34.51 -6.70
CA PRO A 564 21.77 -35.40 -7.72
C PRO A 564 21.27 -36.75 -7.17
N SER A 565 21.85 -37.23 -6.06
CA SER A 565 21.38 -38.42 -5.34
C SER A 565 20.43 -38.04 -4.23
N ILE A 566 19.21 -38.55 -4.26
CA ILE A 566 18.18 -38.37 -3.24
C ILE A 566 18.71 -38.74 -1.83
N THR A 567 19.38 -39.89 -1.72
CA THR A 567 19.99 -40.33 -0.45
C THR A 567 21.03 -39.35 0.03
N THR A 568 21.95 -38.92 -0.83
CA THR A 568 22.99 -37.94 -0.45
C THR A 568 22.39 -36.61 -0.06
N ALA A 569 21.32 -36.15 -0.73
CA ALA A 569 20.58 -34.93 -0.35
C ALA A 569 20.03 -35.07 1.08
N SER A 570 19.42 -36.20 1.42
CA SER A 570 18.88 -36.44 2.76
C SER A 570 19.95 -36.47 3.85
N LEU A 571 21.10 -37.11 3.59
CA LEU A 571 22.22 -37.13 4.54
C LEU A 571 22.86 -35.74 4.71
N LYS A 572 22.99 -34.98 3.63
CA LYS A 572 23.41 -33.55 3.69
C LYS A 572 22.45 -32.72 4.50
N ALA A 573 21.14 -32.96 4.44
CA ALA A 573 20.17 -32.27 5.25
C ALA A 573 20.36 -32.55 6.75
N ILE A 574 20.69 -33.79 7.14
CA ILE A 574 21.02 -34.11 8.53
C ILE A 574 22.28 -33.36 8.98
N ILE A 575 23.35 -33.36 8.20
CA ILE A 575 24.58 -32.61 8.48
C ILE A 575 24.27 -31.10 8.61
N SER A 576 23.41 -30.55 7.75
CA SER A 576 22.96 -29.17 7.84
C SER A 576 22.30 -28.89 9.19
N ALA A 577 21.35 -29.71 9.63
CA ALA A 577 20.69 -29.57 10.93
C ALA A 577 21.69 -29.66 12.11
N VAL A 578 22.62 -30.62 12.06
CA VAL A 578 23.67 -30.79 13.08
C VAL A 578 24.56 -29.56 13.15
N ASN A 579 25.05 -29.07 12.02
CA ASN A 579 25.89 -27.87 11.98
C ASN A 579 25.17 -26.63 12.51
N ARG A 580 23.89 -26.46 12.18
CA ARG A 580 23.08 -25.39 12.73
C ARG A 580 22.86 -25.49 14.24
N ALA A 581 22.84 -26.72 14.77
CA ALA A 581 22.73 -26.95 16.21
C ALA A 581 24.00 -26.58 16.96
N VAL A 582 25.19 -26.87 16.39
CA VAL A 582 26.49 -26.56 17.03
C VAL A 582 27.02 -25.17 16.71
N ARG A 583 26.41 -24.48 15.75
CA ARG A 583 26.68 -23.07 15.43
C ARG A 583 26.12 -22.19 16.55
N SER A 584 26.99 -21.52 17.30
CA SER A 584 26.65 -20.62 18.41
C SER A 584 26.17 -19.26 17.92
#